data_9dd74d6945c0b79733d216891f1e0677
#
_entry.id   9dd74d6945c0b79733d216891f1e0677
#
_cell.length_a   1.000
_cell.length_b   1.000
_cell.length_c   1.000
_cell.angle_alpha   90.00
_cell.angle_beta   90.00
_cell.angle_gamma   90.00
#
_symmetry.space_group_name_H-M   'P 1'
#
loop_
_entity.id
_entity.type
_entity.pdbx_description
1 polymer ?
#
loop_
_entity_poly.entity_id
_entity_poly.type
_entity_poly.pdbx_seq_one_letter_code
_entity_poly.pdbx_strand_id
1 'polypeptide(L)'
;EEKYAKLLKGCIFSPVVVCNGKTDDQKLDDYMNHIKTPIMSLSFKRDDYPILNRAEEMKKHGYRIWYNSLWDTFNGGHDDEMALDDPDGSYGWLLDKGANIIFCDNSFLLLDYLKKKGRR
;
A
#
# COMPACT_ATOMS: atom_id res chain seq x y z
N GLU A 1 6.95 22.85 6.62
CA GLU A 1 7.11 21.55 7.33
C GLU A 1 6.86 21.68 8.84
N GLU A 2 7.45 22.65 9.56
CA GLU A 2 7.22 22.84 11.02
C GLU A 2 5.76 23.12 11.37
N LYS A 3 5.03 23.85 10.53
CA LYS A 3 3.61 24.16 10.73
C LYS A 3 2.76 22.88 10.74
N TYR A 4 3.02 21.96 9.82
CA TYR A 4 2.30 20.69 9.75
C TYR A 4 2.72 19.70 10.83
N ALA A 5 3.98 19.72 11.24
CA ALA A 5 4.46 18.88 12.34
C ALA A 5 3.72 19.12 13.66
N LYS A 6 3.39 20.37 13.96
CA LYS A 6 2.58 20.73 15.14
C LYS A 6 1.14 20.25 15.04
N LEU A 7 0.54 20.35 13.84
CA LEU A 7 -0.85 19.91 13.60
C LEU A 7 -0.99 18.40 13.65
N LEU A 8 0.06 17.67 13.26
CA LEU A 8 0.07 16.21 13.20
C LEU A 8 0.55 15.54 14.50
N LYS A 9 0.89 16.35 15.52
CA LYS A 9 1.32 15.81 16.82
C LYS A 9 0.20 14.95 17.43
N GLY A 10 0.50 13.67 17.64
CA GLY A 10 -0.47 12.71 18.17
C GLY A 10 -1.30 12.00 17.10
N CYS A 11 -1.08 12.31 15.81
CA CYS A 11 -1.71 11.60 14.69
C CYS A 11 -0.74 10.60 14.07
N ILE A 12 -1.28 9.46 13.60
CA ILE A 12 -0.54 8.57 12.70
C ILE A 12 -0.73 9.11 11.28
N PHE A 13 0.38 9.51 10.67
CA PHE A 13 0.40 10.05 9.31
C PHE A 13 0.87 8.98 8.34
N SER A 14 0.14 8.81 7.23
CA SER A 14 0.55 7.93 6.13
C SER A 14 0.74 8.74 4.86
N PRO A 15 2.00 8.96 4.42
CA PRO A 15 2.22 9.56 3.11
C PRO A 15 1.77 8.61 2.01
N VAL A 16 1.30 9.17 0.91
CA VAL A 16 0.89 8.42 -0.29
C VAL A 16 1.82 8.77 -1.44
N VAL A 17 2.50 7.76 -1.98
CA VAL A 17 3.22 7.90 -3.25
C VAL A 17 2.22 7.60 -4.37
N VAL A 18 1.79 8.65 -5.07
CA VAL A 18 1.01 8.49 -6.29
C VAL A 18 1.98 8.19 -7.42
N CYS A 19 2.02 6.93 -7.83
CA CYS A 19 3.04 6.41 -8.74
C CYS A 19 2.75 6.82 -10.18
N ASN A 20 3.81 7.15 -10.91
CA ASN A 20 3.76 7.52 -12.33
C ASN A 20 4.76 6.72 -13.20
N GLY A 21 5.54 5.84 -12.58
CA GLY A 21 6.57 5.04 -13.23
C GLY A 21 7.85 5.80 -13.60
N LYS A 22 7.97 7.08 -13.25
CA LYS A 22 9.12 7.93 -13.63
C LYS A 22 9.84 8.54 -12.44
N THR A 23 9.10 9.14 -11.51
CA THR A 23 9.65 9.86 -10.35
C THR A 23 9.37 9.17 -9.02
N ASP A 24 8.89 7.95 -9.07
CA ASP A 24 8.42 7.22 -7.89
C ASP A 24 9.54 6.92 -6.91
N ASP A 25 10.70 6.50 -7.42
CA ASP A 25 11.87 6.22 -6.57
C ASP A 25 12.35 7.45 -5.82
N GLN A 26 12.40 8.61 -6.50
CA GLN A 26 12.78 9.86 -5.87
C GLN A 26 11.79 10.26 -4.77
N LYS A 27 10.49 10.16 -5.04
CA LYS A 27 9.46 10.46 -4.04
C LYS A 27 9.56 9.54 -2.83
N LEU A 28 9.78 8.24 -3.07
CA LEU A 28 9.93 7.27 -2.00
C LEU A 28 11.18 7.56 -1.16
N ASP A 29 12.31 7.82 -1.80
CA ASP A 29 13.56 8.16 -1.11
C ASP A 29 13.43 9.43 -0.28
N ASP A 30 12.77 10.46 -0.82
CA ASP A 30 12.50 11.70 -0.09
C ASP A 30 11.65 11.44 1.16
N TYR A 31 10.62 10.63 1.06
CA TYR A 31 9.81 10.27 2.22
C TYR A 31 10.60 9.46 3.25
N MET A 32 11.34 8.45 2.83
CA MET A 32 12.13 7.63 3.74
C MET A 32 13.22 8.44 4.47
N ASN A 33 13.77 9.46 3.80
CA ASN A 33 14.82 10.30 4.38
C ASN A 33 14.28 11.40 5.32
N HIS A 34 13.05 11.87 5.10
CA HIS A 34 12.55 13.09 5.76
C HIS A 34 11.31 12.87 6.64
N ILE A 35 10.59 11.77 6.45
CA ILE A 35 9.33 11.51 7.16
C ILE A 35 9.45 10.22 7.98
N LYS A 36 9.38 10.38 9.30
CA LYS A 36 9.28 9.24 10.23
C LYS A 36 7.82 8.96 10.55
N THR A 37 7.29 7.94 9.93
CA THR A 37 5.93 7.45 10.17
C THR A 37 5.90 5.94 10.03
N PRO A 38 5.00 5.22 10.71
CA PRO A 38 4.96 3.76 10.62
C PRO A 38 4.31 3.22 9.35
N ILE A 39 3.70 4.07 8.52
CA ILE A 39 2.88 3.64 7.39
C ILE A 39 3.26 4.41 6.13
N MET A 40 3.38 3.70 5.01
CA MET A 40 3.54 4.25 3.67
C MET A 40 2.50 3.65 2.73
N SER A 41 1.78 4.49 2.00
CA SER A 41 0.81 4.04 1.01
C SER A 41 1.33 4.24 -0.41
N LEU A 42 1.10 3.27 -1.28
CA LEU A 42 1.36 3.37 -2.71
C LEU A 42 0.04 3.33 -3.47
N SER A 43 -0.13 4.24 -4.42
CA SER A 43 -1.26 4.28 -5.34
C SER A 43 -0.72 4.21 -6.77
N PHE A 44 -1.12 3.21 -7.54
CA PHE A 44 -0.55 2.93 -8.87
C PHE A 44 -1.63 2.46 -9.85
N LYS A 45 -1.57 2.98 -11.06
CA LYS A 45 -2.49 2.60 -12.14
C LYS A 45 -2.04 1.36 -12.91
N ARG A 46 -0.77 0.99 -12.78
CA ARG A 46 -0.16 -0.17 -13.45
C ARG A 46 0.58 -1.00 -12.43
N ASP A 47 0.48 -2.31 -12.58
CA ASP A 47 1.08 -3.30 -11.67
C ASP A 47 2.54 -3.64 -12.01
N ASP A 48 3.08 -3.05 -13.07
CA ASP A 48 4.46 -3.25 -13.52
C ASP A 48 5.44 -2.15 -13.09
N TYR A 49 5.01 -1.20 -12.27
CA TYR A 49 5.91 -0.13 -11.79
C TYR A 49 7.02 -0.67 -10.89
N PRO A 50 8.29 -0.30 -11.17
CA PRO A 50 9.45 -0.83 -10.42
C PRO A 50 9.43 -0.56 -8.92
N ILE A 51 8.78 0.52 -8.48
CA ILE A 51 8.65 0.86 -7.05
C ILE A 51 8.01 -0.27 -6.22
N LEU A 52 7.14 -1.06 -6.83
CA LEU A 52 6.47 -2.18 -6.17
C LEU A 52 7.46 -3.27 -5.70
N ASN A 53 8.64 -3.33 -6.30
CA ASN A 53 9.70 -4.25 -5.91
C ASN A 53 10.53 -3.75 -4.71
N ARG A 54 10.28 -2.53 -4.22
CA ARG A 54 10.99 -1.93 -3.08
C ARG A 54 10.28 -2.17 -1.73
N ALA A 55 9.30 -3.05 -1.68
CA ALA A 55 8.52 -3.32 -0.47
C ALA A 55 9.40 -3.76 0.71
N GLU A 56 10.34 -4.67 0.49
CA GLU A 56 11.23 -5.14 1.55
C GLU A 56 12.16 -4.04 2.09
N GLU A 57 12.63 -3.16 1.22
CA GLU A 57 13.41 -1.98 1.62
C GLU A 57 12.58 -1.04 2.50
N MET A 58 11.34 -0.77 2.12
CA MET A 58 10.41 0.05 2.91
C MET A 58 10.19 -0.56 4.31
N LYS A 59 10.00 -1.86 4.39
CA LYS A 59 9.84 -2.57 5.66
C LYS A 59 11.09 -2.50 6.54
N LYS A 60 12.28 -2.58 5.95
CA LYS A 60 13.55 -2.41 6.66
C LYS A 60 13.71 -1.00 7.25
N HIS A 61 13.12 0.01 6.61
CA HIS A 61 13.05 1.37 7.12
C HIS A 61 11.96 1.58 8.19
N GLY A 62 11.21 0.54 8.55
CA GLY A 62 10.19 0.57 9.59
C GLY A 62 8.78 0.90 9.10
N TYR A 63 8.55 0.96 7.80
CA TYR A 63 7.22 1.20 7.24
C TYR A 63 6.41 -0.07 7.12
N ARG A 64 5.11 0.04 7.42
CA ARG A 64 4.07 -0.88 6.98
C ARG A 64 3.49 -0.35 5.67
N ILE A 65 3.20 -1.24 4.74
CA ILE A 65 2.74 -0.88 3.41
C ILE A 65 1.22 -0.97 3.36
N TRP A 66 0.60 0.12 2.92
CA TRP A 66 -0.83 0.25 2.77
C TRP A 66 -1.20 0.30 1.29
N TYR A 67 -2.04 -0.63 0.84
CA TYR A 67 -2.65 -0.59 -0.47
C TYR A 67 -4.16 -0.39 -0.37
N ASN A 68 -4.72 0.25 -1.40
CA ASN A 68 -6.14 0.50 -1.52
C ASN A 68 -6.71 -0.37 -2.63
N SER A 69 -7.66 -1.25 -2.31
CA SER A 69 -8.27 -2.17 -3.26
C SER A 69 -9.64 -1.70 -3.79
N LEU A 70 -10.07 -0.48 -3.48
CA LEU A 70 -11.40 0.02 -3.85
C LEU A 70 -11.62 0.14 -5.35
N TRP A 71 -10.64 0.70 -6.06
CA TRP A 71 -10.74 0.97 -7.49
C TRP A 71 -9.44 0.61 -8.21
N ASP A 72 -9.58 0.12 -9.44
CA ASP A 72 -8.48 -0.32 -10.31
C ASP A 72 -7.33 0.70 -10.46
N THR A 73 -7.66 1.99 -10.45
CA THR A 73 -6.69 3.08 -10.59
C THR A 73 -5.74 3.24 -9.39
N PHE A 74 -6.03 2.59 -8.28
CA PHE A 74 -5.18 2.64 -7.07
C PHE A 74 -4.28 1.41 -6.91
N ASN A 75 -4.52 0.35 -7.66
CA ASN A 75 -3.92 -0.96 -7.44
C ASN A 75 -3.60 -1.74 -8.73
N GLY A 76 -3.60 -1.06 -9.88
CA GLY A 76 -3.26 -1.69 -11.16
C GLY A 76 -4.23 -2.77 -11.61
N GLY A 77 -5.49 -2.71 -11.17
CA GLY A 77 -6.54 -3.68 -11.49
C GLY A 77 -6.72 -4.80 -10.47
N HIS A 78 -5.92 -4.83 -9.40
CA HIS A 78 -6.03 -5.84 -8.33
C HIS A 78 -7.01 -5.37 -7.23
N ASP A 79 -8.24 -5.11 -7.60
CA ASP A 79 -9.26 -4.47 -6.78
C ASP A 79 -10.25 -5.45 -6.13
N ASP A 80 -11.19 -4.88 -5.36
CA ASP A 80 -12.24 -5.65 -4.69
C ASP A 80 -13.19 -6.35 -5.67
N GLU A 81 -13.40 -5.78 -6.85
CA GLU A 81 -14.24 -6.40 -7.88
C GLU A 81 -13.56 -7.66 -8.44
N MET A 82 -12.27 -7.60 -8.75
CA MET A 82 -11.49 -8.79 -9.13
C MET A 82 -11.54 -9.86 -8.04
N ALA A 83 -11.51 -9.47 -6.77
CA ALA A 83 -11.50 -10.40 -5.65
C ALA A 83 -12.75 -11.27 -5.54
N LEU A 84 -13.87 -10.86 -6.13
CA LEU A 84 -15.09 -11.67 -6.15
C LEU A 84 -14.91 -12.98 -6.93
N ASP A 85 -14.15 -12.93 -8.02
CA ASP A 85 -13.90 -14.08 -8.89
C ASP A 85 -12.53 -14.70 -8.67
N ASP A 86 -11.52 -13.87 -8.37
CA ASP A 86 -10.12 -14.27 -8.21
C ASP A 86 -9.46 -13.55 -7.01
N PRO A 87 -9.73 -13.99 -5.78
CA PRO A 87 -9.11 -13.39 -4.60
C PRO A 87 -7.59 -13.56 -4.55
N ASP A 88 -7.03 -14.60 -5.13
CA ASP A 88 -5.57 -14.77 -5.24
C ASP A 88 -4.96 -13.69 -6.15
N GLY A 89 -5.60 -13.36 -7.25
CA GLY A 89 -5.15 -12.33 -8.19
C GLY A 89 -5.34 -10.91 -7.67
N SER A 90 -6.22 -10.69 -6.71
CA SER A 90 -6.44 -9.41 -6.05
C SER A 90 -5.72 -9.33 -4.70
N TYR A 91 -6.34 -9.79 -3.63
CA TYR A 91 -5.77 -9.72 -2.28
C TYR A 91 -4.44 -10.48 -2.16
N GLY A 92 -4.34 -11.66 -2.78
CA GLY A 92 -3.11 -12.45 -2.80
C GLY A 92 -1.98 -11.71 -3.48
N TRP A 93 -2.25 -11.07 -4.62
CA TRP A 93 -1.28 -10.26 -5.33
C TRP A 93 -0.80 -9.06 -4.48
N LEU A 94 -1.73 -8.34 -3.84
CA LEU A 94 -1.39 -7.22 -2.95
C LEU A 94 -0.52 -7.68 -1.77
N LEU A 95 -0.84 -8.83 -1.18
CA LEU A 95 -0.04 -9.43 -0.10
C LEU A 95 1.37 -9.79 -0.59
N ASP A 96 1.50 -10.37 -1.78
CA ASP A 96 2.79 -10.72 -2.38
C ASP A 96 3.65 -9.48 -2.68
N LYS A 97 3.00 -8.35 -2.98
CA LYS A 97 3.65 -7.05 -3.13
C LYS A 97 3.93 -6.33 -1.80
N GLY A 98 3.72 -7.01 -0.69
CA GLY A 98 4.14 -6.56 0.63
C GLY A 98 3.07 -5.87 1.47
N ALA A 99 1.79 -5.98 1.10
CA ALA A 99 0.72 -5.36 1.88
C ALA A 99 0.73 -5.80 3.35
N ASN A 100 0.72 -4.84 4.25
CA ASN A 100 0.42 -5.04 5.67
C ASN A 100 -1.00 -4.56 6.01
N ILE A 101 -1.48 -3.58 5.25
CA ILE A 101 -2.80 -2.97 5.40
C ILE A 101 -3.45 -2.95 4.03
N ILE A 102 -4.68 -3.44 3.94
CA ILE A 102 -5.50 -3.36 2.73
C ILE A 102 -6.78 -2.60 3.08
N PHE A 103 -6.99 -1.48 2.40
CA PHE A 103 -8.22 -0.70 2.50
C PHE A 103 -9.20 -1.20 1.44
N CYS A 104 -10.28 -1.86 1.87
CA CYS A 104 -11.22 -2.55 1.00
C CYS A 104 -12.69 -2.25 1.37
N ASP A 105 -13.59 -2.43 0.42
CA ASP A 105 -15.03 -2.36 0.63
C ASP A 105 -15.62 -3.69 1.14
N ASN A 106 -14.98 -4.80 0.82
CA ASN A 106 -15.49 -6.14 1.15
C ASN A 106 -14.63 -6.79 2.24
N SER A 107 -14.77 -6.28 3.47
CA SER A 107 -13.98 -6.74 4.61
C SER A 107 -14.23 -8.21 4.95
N PHE A 108 -15.44 -8.73 4.77
CA PHE A 108 -15.75 -10.14 5.04
C PHE A 108 -15.04 -11.06 4.06
N LEU A 109 -15.01 -10.72 2.78
CA LEU A 109 -14.31 -11.48 1.76
C LEU A 109 -12.78 -11.49 2.04
N LEU A 110 -12.22 -10.33 2.38
CA LEU A 110 -10.80 -10.22 2.72
C LEU A 110 -10.46 -11.04 3.97
N LEU A 111 -11.25 -10.94 5.02
CA LEU A 111 -11.02 -11.68 6.26
C LEU A 111 -11.12 -13.19 6.06
N ASP A 112 -12.09 -13.66 5.30
CA ASP A 112 -12.24 -15.07 4.95
C ASP A 112 -11.03 -15.56 4.14
N TYR A 113 -10.59 -14.77 3.16
CA TYR A 113 -9.39 -15.06 2.38
C TYR A 113 -8.14 -15.18 3.25
N LEU A 114 -7.90 -14.20 4.14
CA LEU A 114 -6.75 -14.20 5.05
C LEU A 114 -6.76 -15.40 5.99
N LYS A 115 -7.93 -15.77 6.50
CA LYS A 115 -8.12 -16.94 7.35
C LYS A 115 -7.77 -18.23 6.61
N LYS A 116 -8.28 -18.40 5.39
CA LYS A 116 -7.98 -19.58 4.54
C LYS A 116 -6.50 -19.70 4.21
N LYS A 117 -5.78 -18.58 4.09
CA LYS A 117 -4.33 -18.55 3.84
C LYS A 117 -3.49 -18.61 5.13
N GLY A 118 -4.10 -18.74 6.30
CA GLY A 118 -3.38 -18.78 7.57
C GLY A 118 -2.67 -17.47 7.95
N ARG A 119 -3.16 -16.35 7.44
CA ARG A 119 -2.55 -15.02 7.66
C ARG A 119 -3.31 -14.14 8.66
N ARG A 120 -4.22 -14.72 9.35
CA ARG A 120 -4.98 -14.06 10.41
C ARG A 120 -4.90 -14.84 11.72
#